data_f2706dd06ab43196ee5d427340d4cf1f
#
_entry.id   f2706dd06ab43196ee5d427340d4cf1f
#
_cell.length_a   1.000
_cell.length_b   1.000
_cell.length_c   1.000
_cell.angle_alpha   90.00
_cell.angle_beta   90.00
_cell.angle_gamma   90.00
#
_symmetry.space_group_name_H-M   'P 1'
#
loop_
_entity.id
_entity.type
_entity.pdbx_description
1 polymer ?
#
loop_
_entity_poly.entity_id
_entity_poly.type
_entity_poly.pdbx_seq_one_letter_code
_entity_poly.pdbx_strand_id
1 'polypeptide(L)'
;MKYRESQLDVRLRKWFENSLEHQLLRKLSLINGILRSLTPFTIKIDYPLLAIAGRNGAGKSTLLAMAACAFHSTKKTHILKNRKRSYYTFADFFIQHTDEVSWEGITIQYSIAHNNWKKTDYIPTGQGIAYQTRYKKLGGKWNRYDSRVKREVIFLGIERIVPHSEKSQSKSYSKYFKRNGDDFGWEMDVSKCVGYILDKNYDNFTYVTHSRYRLPIVEFKGRKISGFNMGAGENALFEIFSTAHACGEGALIIIDEIELGLHAEAQKRFIGKLKEVCYKRKLQIIFTTHSDIVFGQVPEDARVFIETINGKTVVNNGISPEYAFSKLSSENSEEVYIFVEDEVAFSLISNILPANIRSRVQIEIIGSAGAISRQLGALYQRKNRPKVLAIFDGDQRQLQAVNYNTAKSQMDNGDADFKAWFDSSISYLPGEEWPEQWLISKCLHYCENLASLTKTDPEILRDKLSRAINAGKHKEVYDLSLGLGLTQEQTLLLCCSNLAINCEKEFLPIIRKIDILLMA
;
A
#
# COMPACT_ATOMS: atom_id res chain seq x y z
N MET A 1 0.49 -14.78 7.88
CA MET A 1 1.59 -14.86 8.89
C MET A 1 2.03 -13.43 9.22
N LYS A 2 1.93 -13.00 10.48
CA LYS A 2 2.26 -11.62 10.90
C LYS A 2 3.72 -11.30 10.57
N TYR A 3 3.95 -10.16 9.90
CA TYR A 3 5.32 -9.68 9.65
C TYR A 3 5.99 -9.32 10.98
N ARG A 4 7.15 -9.90 11.23
CA ARG A 4 7.95 -9.58 12.41
C ARG A 4 9.08 -8.65 12.02
N GLU A 5 9.01 -7.42 12.47
CA GLU A 5 10.01 -6.40 12.16
C GLU A 5 11.39 -6.79 12.72
N SER A 6 12.41 -6.71 11.87
CA SER A 6 13.79 -6.97 12.23
C SER A 6 14.51 -5.70 12.68
N GLN A 7 15.63 -5.83 13.37
CA GLN A 7 16.50 -4.68 13.69
C GLN A 7 16.99 -3.94 12.43
N LEU A 8 17.12 -4.67 11.31
CA LEU A 8 17.50 -4.08 10.02
C LEU A 8 16.37 -3.18 9.49
N ASP A 9 15.12 -3.57 9.64
CA ASP A 9 13.97 -2.75 9.23
C ASP A 9 13.92 -1.43 10.01
N VAL A 10 14.14 -1.49 11.31
CA VAL A 10 14.20 -0.28 12.15
C VAL A 10 15.34 0.66 11.71
N ARG A 11 16.52 0.11 11.39
CA ARG A 11 17.65 0.90 10.90
C ARG A 11 17.39 1.51 9.53
N LEU A 12 16.76 0.76 8.62
CA LEU A 12 16.36 1.22 7.29
C LEU A 12 15.37 2.36 7.38
N ARG A 13 14.33 2.24 8.21
CA ARG A 13 13.33 3.28 8.43
C ARG A 13 13.97 4.53 9.00
N LYS A 14 14.72 4.41 10.09
CA LYS A 14 15.38 5.54 10.73
C LYS A 14 16.34 6.28 9.79
N TRP A 15 17.12 5.54 8.99
CA TRP A 15 17.96 6.14 7.96
C TRP A 15 17.12 6.87 6.93
N PHE A 16 16.09 6.21 6.39
CA PHE A 16 15.25 6.78 5.36
C PHE A 16 14.56 8.06 5.83
N GLU A 17 13.98 8.08 7.01
CA GLU A 17 13.29 9.24 7.59
C GLU A 17 14.20 10.46 7.74
N ASN A 18 15.42 10.25 8.18
CA ASN A 18 16.34 11.35 8.54
C ASN A 18 17.26 11.79 7.38
N SER A 19 17.35 11.03 6.30
CA SER A 19 18.29 11.33 5.22
C SER A 19 17.76 12.42 4.29
N LEU A 20 18.55 13.49 4.11
CA LEU A 20 18.34 14.54 3.12
C LEU A 20 19.39 14.51 2.00
N GLU A 21 20.50 13.81 2.19
CA GLU A 21 21.67 13.82 1.30
C GLU A 21 21.45 12.99 0.02
N HIS A 22 20.55 12.01 0.07
CA HIS A 22 20.37 11.02 -1.00
C HIS A 22 19.20 11.32 -1.93
N GLN A 23 18.60 12.52 -1.83
CA GLN A 23 17.47 12.97 -2.66
C GLN A 23 16.32 11.95 -2.74
N LEU A 24 15.86 11.50 -1.55
CA LEU A 24 14.90 10.41 -1.43
C LEU A 24 13.50 10.83 -1.88
N LEU A 25 12.86 10.01 -2.73
CA LEU A 25 11.46 10.19 -3.11
C LEU A 25 10.55 9.80 -1.93
N ARG A 26 9.75 10.77 -1.43
CA ARG A 26 8.87 10.62 -0.27
C ARG A 26 7.40 10.50 -0.64
N LYS A 27 7.02 11.09 -1.79
CA LYS A 27 5.65 11.04 -2.28
C LYS A 27 5.64 11.12 -3.80
N LEU A 28 4.73 10.35 -4.40
CA LEU A 28 4.43 10.38 -5.81
C LEU A 28 2.94 10.61 -5.99
N SER A 29 2.55 11.66 -6.71
CA SER A 29 1.14 12.01 -6.94
C SER A 29 0.88 12.31 -8.40
N LEU A 30 -0.20 11.78 -8.93
CA LEU A 30 -0.86 12.30 -10.12
C LEU A 30 -1.91 13.30 -9.63
N ILE A 31 -1.68 14.59 -9.82
CA ILE A 31 -2.55 15.65 -9.28
C ILE A 31 -3.72 15.92 -10.23
N ASN A 32 -3.44 15.90 -11.54
CA ASN A 32 -4.45 16.19 -12.56
C ASN A 32 -4.21 15.37 -13.82
N GLY A 33 -5.28 15.14 -14.57
CA GLY A 33 -5.29 14.38 -15.82
C GLY A 33 -5.40 12.88 -15.62
N ILE A 34 -5.49 12.17 -16.74
CA ILE A 34 -5.52 10.70 -16.79
C ILE A 34 -4.28 10.24 -17.54
N LEU A 35 -3.49 9.37 -16.92
CA LEU A 35 -2.29 8.79 -17.53
C LEU A 35 -2.47 7.29 -17.72
N ARG A 36 -2.73 6.85 -18.96
CA ARG A 36 -3.22 5.50 -19.26
C ARG A 36 -4.49 5.18 -18.45
N SER A 37 -4.42 4.20 -17.55
CA SER A 37 -5.55 3.82 -16.66
C SER A 37 -5.57 4.58 -15.33
N LEU A 38 -4.53 5.39 -15.03
CA LEU A 38 -4.42 6.08 -13.74
C LEU A 38 -5.17 7.41 -13.76
N THR A 39 -6.09 7.60 -12.82
CA THR A 39 -6.70 8.87 -12.44
C THR A 39 -5.94 9.49 -11.26
N PRO A 40 -6.22 10.73 -10.82
CA PRO A 40 -5.51 11.35 -9.71
C PRO A 40 -5.39 10.46 -8.46
N PHE A 41 -4.19 10.33 -7.93
CA PHE A 41 -3.87 9.55 -6.74
C PHE A 41 -2.63 10.10 -6.05
N THR A 42 -2.38 9.62 -4.83
CA THR A 42 -1.16 9.91 -4.07
C THR A 42 -0.65 8.65 -3.38
N ILE A 43 0.66 8.39 -3.51
CA ILE A 43 1.37 7.35 -2.77
C ILE A 43 2.39 8.02 -1.85
N LYS A 44 2.36 7.67 -0.57
CA LYS A 44 3.42 7.99 0.40
C LYS A 44 4.47 6.89 0.37
N ILE A 45 5.71 7.29 0.62
CA ILE A 45 6.86 6.38 0.66
C ILE A 45 7.56 6.64 2.00
N ASP A 46 7.31 5.78 2.95
CA ASP A 46 7.80 5.92 4.33
C ASP A 46 8.92 4.93 4.65
N TYR A 47 9.25 4.05 3.70
CA TYR A 47 10.29 3.04 3.82
C TYR A 47 11.11 2.95 2.51
N PRO A 48 12.43 2.64 2.56
CA PRO A 48 13.28 2.67 1.36
C PRO A 48 13.00 1.57 0.34
N LEU A 49 12.36 0.46 0.72
CA LEU A 49 11.89 -0.58 -0.19
C LEU A 49 10.36 -0.52 -0.28
N LEU A 50 9.82 0.00 -1.39
CA LEU A 50 8.37 0.08 -1.60
C LEU A 50 7.90 -1.06 -2.49
N ALA A 51 7.02 -1.90 -1.96
CA ALA A 51 6.35 -2.98 -2.68
C ALA A 51 4.97 -2.53 -3.17
N ILE A 52 4.70 -2.67 -4.46
CA ILE A 52 3.45 -2.29 -5.10
C ILE A 52 2.79 -3.55 -5.65
N ALA A 53 1.63 -3.89 -5.11
CA ALA A 53 0.77 -4.96 -5.62
C ALA A 53 -0.52 -4.38 -6.23
N GLY A 54 -1.25 -5.19 -6.99
CA GLY A 54 -2.51 -4.77 -7.61
C GLY A 54 -2.87 -5.65 -8.81
N ARG A 55 -4.13 -5.57 -9.25
CA ARG A 55 -4.62 -6.34 -10.40
C ARG A 55 -3.88 -5.99 -11.70
N ASN A 56 -3.96 -6.89 -12.69
CA ASN A 56 -3.47 -6.59 -14.03
C ASN A 56 -4.25 -5.39 -14.61
N GLY A 57 -3.54 -4.48 -15.25
CA GLY A 57 -4.14 -3.24 -15.77
C GLY A 57 -4.35 -2.12 -14.75
N ALA A 58 -4.14 -2.33 -13.43
CA ALA A 58 -4.30 -1.29 -12.40
C ALA A 58 -3.27 -0.13 -12.49
N GLY A 59 -2.31 -0.19 -13.40
CA GLY A 59 -1.36 0.89 -13.63
C GLY A 59 -0.02 0.77 -12.89
N LYS A 60 0.31 -0.40 -12.32
CA LYS A 60 1.59 -0.63 -11.60
C LYS A 60 2.82 -0.20 -12.41
N SER A 61 2.98 -0.70 -13.64
CA SER A 61 4.13 -0.36 -14.50
C SER A 61 4.11 1.11 -14.93
N THR A 62 2.93 1.74 -15.04
CA THR A 62 2.79 3.18 -15.28
C THR A 62 3.32 3.98 -14.10
N LEU A 63 3.01 3.54 -12.88
CA LEU A 63 3.52 4.14 -11.64
C LEU A 63 5.03 4.02 -11.53
N LEU A 64 5.61 2.85 -11.86
CA LEU A 64 7.06 2.67 -11.93
C LEU A 64 7.71 3.60 -12.95
N ALA A 65 7.10 3.77 -14.12
CA ALA A 65 7.56 4.69 -15.16
C ALA A 65 7.54 6.15 -14.68
N MET A 66 6.48 6.55 -13.95
CA MET A 66 6.41 7.88 -13.32
C MET A 66 7.56 8.07 -12.32
N ALA A 67 7.83 7.09 -11.45
CA ALA A 67 8.91 7.14 -10.48
C ALA A 67 10.29 7.23 -11.17
N ALA A 68 10.50 6.50 -12.27
CA ALA A 68 11.73 6.55 -13.06
C ALA A 68 12.01 7.94 -13.66
N CYS A 69 10.95 8.69 -13.97
CA CYS A 69 11.05 10.03 -14.53
C CYS A 69 11.20 11.15 -13.48
N ALA A 70 11.26 10.82 -12.18
CA ALA A 70 11.35 11.82 -11.11
C ALA A 70 12.63 12.64 -11.15
N PHE A 71 13.76 12.03 -11.52
CA PHE A 71 15.09 12.62 -11.37
C PHE A 71 15.78 12.84 -12.72
N HIS A 72 16.83 13.68 -12.68
CA HIS A 72 17.77 13.85 -13.77
C HIS A 72 19.14 13.35 -13.30
N SER A 73 19.93 12.74 -14.18
CA SER A 73 21.31 12.35 -13.88
C SER A 73 22.24 12.76 -15.02
N THR A 74 23.38 13.29 -14.66
CA THR A 74 24.50 13.54 -15.59
C THR A 74 25.65 12.58 -15.34
N LYS A 75 25.64 11.86 -14.22
CA LYS A 75 26.65 10.87 -13.86
C LYS A 75 26.41 9.56 -14.63
N LYS A 76 27.51 8.98 -15.13
CA LYS A 76 27.52 7.67 -15.79
C LYS A 76 28.17 6.63 -14.89
N THR A 77 27.78 6.58 -13.62
CA THR A 77 28.33 5.60 -12.68
C THR A 77 27.87 4.18 -13.04
N HIS A 78 26.65 4.04 -13.53
CA HIS A 78 26.15 2.80 -14.11
C HIS A 78 25.73 3.03 -15.56
N ILE A 79 26.26 2.23 -16.49
CA ILE A 79 25.87 2.31 -17.90
C ILE A 79 24.52 1.64 -18.07
N LEU A 80 23.50 2.47 -18.29
CA LEU A 80 22.17 1.97 -18.61
C LEU A 80 22.19 1.25 -19.96
N LYS A 81 21.72 0.01 -20.00
CA LYS A 81 21.63 -0.78 -21.23
C LYS A 81 20.84 -0.02 -22.30
N ASN A 82 21.33 -0.04 -23.53
CA ASN A 82 20.65 0.51 -24.70
C ASN A 82 20.32 2.01 -24.65
N ARG A 83 20.96 2.82 -23.80
CA ARG A 83 20.65 4.23 -23.65
C ARG A 83 21.87 5.13 -23.89
N LYS A 84 21.61 6.25 -24.57
CA LYS A 84 22.59 7.34 -24.72
C LYS A 84 22.55 8.30 -23.53
N ARG A 85 21.38 8.45 -22.89
CA ARG A 85 21.15 9.34 -21.74
C ARG A 85 21.27 8.57 -20.43
N SER A 86 21.77 9.22 -19.40
CA SER A 86 21.89 8.68 -18.04
C SER A 86 20.63 8.88 -17.17
N TYR A 87 19.52 9.29 -17.77
CA TYR A 87 18.24 9.53 -17.10
C TYR A 87 17.07 9.13 -18.00
N TYR A 88 15.91 8.90 -17.39
CA TYR A 88 14.68 8.55 -18.09
C TYR A 88 13.83 9.78 -18.39
N THR A 89 13.10 9.70 -19.49
CA THR A 89 12.09 10.69 -19.91
C THR A 89 10.77 10.00 -20.10
N PHE A 90 9.67 10.76 -20.06
CA PHE A 90 8.35 10.19 -20.30
C PHE A 90 8.21 9.54 -21.69
N ALA A 91 8.92 10.05 -22.69
CA ALA A 91 8.95 9.45 -24.03
C ALA A 91 9.59 8.05 -24.07
N ASP A 92 10.39 7.68 -23.07
CA ASP A 92 10.97 6.34 -22.99
C ASP A 92 9.96 5.27 -22.58
N PHE A 93 8.88 5.67 -21.88
CA PHE A 93 7.86 4.75 -21.35
C PHE A 93 6.48 4.95 -21.97
N PHE A 94 6.16 6.18 -22.36
CA PHE A 94 4.85 6.58 -22.84
C PHE A 94 4.89 6.83 -24.35
N ILE A 95 5.11 5.76 -25.09
CA ILE A 95 5.09 5.75 -26.55
C ILE A 95 3.64 5.67 -26.99
N GLN A 96 3.23 6.50 -27.95
CA GLN A 96 1.88 6.52 -28.51
C GLN A 96 1.92 6.25 -30.00
N HIS A 97 0.96 5.50 -30.49
CA HIS A 97 0.67 5.39 -31.91
C HIS A 97 -0.03 6.66 -32.41
N THR A 98 0.03 6.93 -33.70
CA THR A 98 -0.62 8.11 -34.32
C THR A 98 -2.14 8.14 -34.13
N ASP A 99 -2.77 6.98 -34.01
CA ASP A 99 -4.22 6.84 -33.81
C ASP A 99 -4.65 6.96 -32.36
N GLU A 100 -3.71 7.01 -31.40
CA GLU A 100 -4.02 7.16 -29.99
C GLU A 100 -4.25 8.63 -29.63
N VAL A 101 -5.24 8.87 -28.77
CA VAL A 101 -5.49 10.20 -28.22
C VAL A 101 -4.31 10.64 -27.35
N SER A 102 -3.79 11.84 -27.63
CA SER A 102 -2.68 12.40 -26.85
C SER A 102 -3.07 12.60 -25.39
N TRP A 103 -2.22 12.13 -24.47
CA TRP A 103 -2.38 12.44 -23.05
C TRP A 103 -2.05 13.90 -22.81
N GLU A 104 -3.01 14.66 -22.28
CA GLU A 104 -2.91 16.11 -22.09
C GLU A 104 -3.43 16.53 -20.72
N GLY A 105 -3.05 17.73 -20.28
CA GLY A 105 -3.47 18.28 -18.99
C GLY A 105 -2.95 17.50 -17.78
N ILE A 106 -1.83 16.77 -17.94
CA ILE A 106 -1.29 15.91 -16.89
C ILE A 106 -0.38 16.72 -15.96
N THR A 107 -0.59 16.54 -14.66
CA THR A 107 0.29 17.12 -13.64
C THR A 107 0.71 16.04 -12.64
N ILE A 108 2.02 15.78 -12.58
CA ILE A 108 2.64 14.84 -11.66
C ILE A 108 3.49 15.63 -10.66
N GLN A 109 3.35 15.31 -9.37
CA GLN A 109 4.12 15.95 -8.31
C GLN A 109 4.94 14.91 -7.56
N TYR A 110 6.19 15.25 -7.31
CA TYR A 110 7.15 14.46 -6.55
C TYR A 110 7.54 15.22 -5.29
N SER A 111 7.36 14.62 -4.13
CA SER A 111 7.90 15.13 -2.87
C SER A 111 9.24 14.47 -2.62
N ILE A 112 10.28 15.27 -2.48
CA ILE A 112 11.68 14.79 -2.41
C ILE A 112 12.34 15.37 -1.16
N ALA A 113 12.97 14.52 -0.35
CA ALA A 113 13.85 14.91 0.73
C ALA A 113 15.21 15.28 0.14
N HIS A 114 15.64 16.54 0.29
CA HIS A 114 16.87 17.05 -0.30
C HIS A 114 17.53 18.11 0.57
N ASN A 115 18.84 18.14 0.62
CA ASN A 115 19.65 19.07 1.40
C ASN A 115 20.10 20.33 0.63
N ASN A 116 19.72 20.47 -0.63
CA ASN A 116 20.16 21.60 -1.48
C ASN A 116 19.02 22.08 -2.40
N TRP A 117 17.89 22.44 -1.82
CA TRP A 117 16.81 23.13 -2.50
C TRP A 117 17.16 24.62 -2.71
N LYS A 118 16.60 25.22 -3.74
CA LYS A 118 16.57 26.68 -3.83
C LYS A 118 15.79 27.24 -2.65
N LYS A 119 16.40 28.14 -1.90
CA LYS A 119 15.76 28.78 -0.73
C LYS A 119 14.51 29.53 -1.14
N THR A 120 13.44 29.31 -0.42
CA THR A 120 12.13 29.97 -0.57
C THR A 120 11.54 30.16 0.83
N ASP A 121 10.43 30.92 0.94
CA ASP A 121 9.73 31.11 2.21
C ASP A 121 9.28 29.78 2.85
N TYR A 122 8.99 28.77 2.02
CA TYR A 122 8.61 27.42 2.48
C TYR A 122 9.81 26.56 2.90
N ILE A 123 11.00 26.84 2.38
CA ILE A 123 12.26 26.13 2.72
C ILE A 123 13.39 27.16 2.87
N PRO A 124 13.39 27.92 3.96
CA PRO A 124 14.37 29.00 4.14
C PRO A 124 15.80 28.51 4.30
N THR A 125 16.00 27.30 4.84
CA THR A 125 17.33 26.67 4.97
C THR A 125 17.83 26.06 3.66
N GLY A 126 16.95 25.79 2.70
CA GLY A 126 17.26 24.98 1.51
C GLY A 126 17.36 23.47 1.80
N GLN A 127 17.01 23.03 3.01
CA GLN A 127 17.08 21.63 3.43
C GLN A 127 15.70 21.16 3.91
N GLY A 128 15.28 19.97 3.48
CA GLY A 128 14.01 19.41 3.88
C GLY A 128 13.28 18.71 2.72
N ILE A 129 11.97 18.56 2.91
CA ILE A 129 11.10 17.91 1.92
C ILE A 129 10.35 18.99 1.15
N ALA A 130 10.55 19.03 -0.17
CA ALA A 130 9.82 19.93 -1.07
C ALA A 130 9.31 19.23 -2.32
N TYR A 131 8.57 19.96 -3.11
CA TYR A 131 7.86 19.44 -4.26
C TYR A 131 8.54 19.84 -5.57
N GLN A 132 8.56 18.90 -6.50
CA GLN A 132 8.94 19.08 -7.89
C GLN A 132 7.79 18.64 -8.78
N THR A 133 7.33 19.51 -9.68
CA THR A 133 6.17 19.23 -10.51
C THR A 133 6.57 18.97 -11.97
N ARG A 134 5.92 17.99 -12.58
CA ARG A 134 5.96 17.71 -14.01
C ARG A 134 4.60 17.91 -14.61
N TYR A 135 4.52 18.62 -15.71
CA TYR A 135 3.28 18.84 -16.41
C TYR A 135 3.44 18.70 -17.92
N LYS A 136 2.40 18.23 -18.56
CA LYS A 136 2.22 18.22 -20.01
C LYS A 136 0.98 19.06 -20.32
N LYS A 137 1.20 20.21 -20.96
CA LYS A 137 0.12 21.10 -21.38
C LYS A 137 -0.66 20.49 -22.55
N LEU A 138 -1.87 20.98 -22.78
CA LEU A 138 -2.66 20.71 -23.99
C LEU A 138 -1.83 21.05 -25.23
N GLY A 139 -1.75 20.13 -26.20
CA GLY A 139 -0.93 20.28 -27.43
C GLY A 139 0.58 20.44 -27.22
N GLY A 140 1.07 20.31 -25.97
CA GLY A 140 2.44 20.61 -25.59
C GLY A 140 3.33 19.40 -25.31
N LYS A 141 4.62 19.71 -25.11
CA LYS A 141 5.62 18.76 -24.62
C LYS A 141 5.68 18.79 -23.09
N TRP A 142 6.24 17.75 -22.50
CA TRP A 142 6.60 17.75 -21.08
C TRP A 142 7.57 18.89 -20.75
N ASN A 143 7.43 19.51 -19.58
CA ASN A 143 8.32 20.57 -19.14
C ASN A 143 9.77 20.06 -18.99
N ARG A 144 10.72 21.01 -18.94
CA ARG A 144 12.16 20.72 -18.99
C ARG A 144 12.63 19.69 -17.98
N TYR A 145 13.55 18.82 -18.38
CA TYR A 145 14.14 17.76 -17.58
C TYR A 145 15.39 18.19 -16.81
N ASP A 146 16.12 19.15 -17.29
CA ASP A 146 17.37 19.67 -16.72
C ASP A 146 17.18 20.34 -15.35
N SER A 147 16.00 20.90 -15.11
CA SER A 147 15.64 21.52 -13.83
C SER A 147 15.26 20.52 -12.72
N ARG A 148 15.30 19.21 -12.99
CA ARG A 148 14.99 18.19 -12.01
C ARG A 148 16.11 18.01 -10.98
N VAL A 149 15.74 17.57 -9.76
CA VAL A 149 16.71 17.14 -8.76
C VAL A 149 17.60 16.04 -9.37
N LYS A 150 18.89 16.12 -9.12
CA LYS A 150 19.88 15.18 -9.69
C LYS A 150 20.02 13.96 -8.81
N ARG A 151 19.71 12.79 -9.36
CA ARG A 151 19.88 11.50 -8.71
C ARG A 151 19.98 10.41 -9.77
N GLU A 152 20.80 9.40 -9.53
CA GLU A 152 20.87 8.23 -10.40
C GLU A 152 19.63 7.38 -10.25
N VAL A 153 19.02 6.98 -11.39
CA VAL A 153 17.85 6.10 -11.43
C VAL A 153 18.12 4.98 -12.40
N ILE A 154 17.82 3.75 -12.00
CA ILE A 154 17.96 2.56 -12.81
C ILE A 154 16.63 1.82 -12.83
N PHE A 155 16.13 1.54 -14.03
CA PHE A 155 14.90 0.80 -14.25
C PHE A 155 15.23 -0.61 -14.78
N LEU A 156 14.81 -1.61 -14.02
CA LEU A 156 14.94 -3.03 -14.36
C LEU A 156 13.55 -3.58 -14.72
N GLY A 157 13.24 -3.57 -16.01
CA GLY A 157 11.99 -4.11 -16.54
C GLY A 157 12.00 -5.64 -16.67
N ILE A 158 10.91 -6.17 -17.21
CA ILE A 158 10.70 -7.63 -17.43
C ILE A 158 11.77 -8.22 -18.37
N GLU A 159 12.38 -7.43 -19.25
CA GLU A 159 13.44 -7.91 -20.16
C GLU A 159 14.60 -8.63 -19.44
N ARG A 160 14.83 -8.34 -18.14
CA ARG A 160 15.90 -8.99 -17.35
C ARG A 160 15.71 -10.50 -17.18
N ILE A 161 14.46 -10.99 -17.20
CA ILE A 161 14.14 -12.41 -17.04
C ILE A 161 14.17 -13.20 -18.36
N VAL A 162 14.22 -12.50 -19.50
CA VAL A 162 14.34 -13.17 -20.78
C VAL A 162 15.72 -13.86 -20.85
N PRO A 163 15.78 -15.17 -21.03
CA PRO A 163 17.06 -15.90 -21.09
C PRO A 163 17.96 -15.34 -22.20
N HIS A 164 19.27 -15.31 -21.96
CA HIS A 164 20.21 -14.85 -22.99
C HIS A 164 20.15 -15.69 -24.27
N SER A 165 19.76 -16.96 -24.17
CA SER A 165 19.51 -17.87 -25.29
C SER A 165 18.34 -17.44 -26.19
N GLU A 166 17.38 -16.66 -25.65
CA GLU A 166 16.21 -16.16 -26.39
C GLU A 166 16.43 -14.72 -26.89
N LYS A 167 17.36 -13.96 -26.30
CA LYS A 167 17.72 -12.62 -26.77
C LYS A 167 18.48 -12.73 -28.09
N SER A 168 17.85 -12.37 -29.19
CA SER A 168 18.41 -12.46 -30.55
C SER A 168 19.80 -11.86 -30.66
N GLN A 169 20.00 -10.69 -30.02
CA GLN A 169 21.28 -9.96 -30.01
C GLN A 169 22.35 -10.70 -29.21
N SER A 170 22.03 -11.23 -28.03
CA SER A 170 22.98 -12.05 -27.25
C SER A 170 23.39 -13.30 -28.01
N LYS A 171 22.43 -13.95 -28.66
CA LYS A 171 22.65 -15.15 -29.47
C LYS A 171 23.56 -14.86 -30.69
N SER A 172 23.29 -13.78 -31.40
CA SER A 172 24.08 -13.35 -32.57
C SER A 172 25.54 -13.02 -32.21
N TYR A 173 25.77 -12.49 -31.03
CA TYR A 173 27.11 -12.10 -30.57
C TYR A 173 27.75 -13.13 -29.62
N SER A 174 27.25 -14.35 -29.53
CA SER A 174 27.69 -15.36 -28.56
C SER A 174 29.22 -15.61 -28.55
N LYS A 175 29.87 -15.56 -29.72
CA LYS A 175 31.32 -15.76 -29.88
C LYS A 175 32.15 -14.50 -29.67
N TYR A 176 31.53 -13.32 -29.56
CA TYR A 176 32.21 -12.04 -29.48
C TYR A 176 32.31 -11.47 -28.08
N PHE A 177 31.62 -12.08 -27.10
CA PHE A 177 31.72 -11.68 -25.71
C PHE A 177 33.12 -11.94 -25.16
N LYS A 178 33.80 -10.90 -24.69
CA LYS A 178 35.15 -10.99 -24.13
C LYS A 178 35.18 -10.36 -22.73
N ARG A 179 36.11 -10.82 -21.89
CA ARG A 179 36.42 -10.16 -20.63
C ARG A 179 37.17 -8.86 -20.96
N ASN A 180 36.57 -7.73 -20.65
CA ASN A 180 37.17 -6.41 -20.84
C ASN A 180 37.39 -5.77 -19.47
N GLY A 181 38.65 -5.58 -19.09
CA GLY A 181 39.03 -4.84 -17.89
C GLY A 181 39.19 -5.69 -16.63
N ASP A 182 39.53 -4.98 -15.56
CA ASP A 182 39.76 -5.51 -14.23
C ASP A 182 38.43 -5.82 -13.52
N ASP A 183 38.48 -6.57 -12.43
CA ASP A 183 37.33 -6.84 -11.58
C ASP A 183 36.88 -5.53 -10.92
N PHE A 184 35.56 -5.34 -10.80
CA PHE A 184 34.96 -4.15 -10.18
C PHE A 184 35.05 -4.17 -8.63
N GLY A 185 35.46 -5.32 -8.05
CA GLY A 185 35.63 -5.51 -6.61
C GLY A 185 34.37 -5.92 -5.85
N TRP A 186 33.22 -5.98 -6.51
CA TRP A 186 31.94 -6.41 -5.91
C TRP A 186 31.46 -7.79 -6.39
N GLU A 187 32.17 -8.43 -7.30
CA GLU A 187 31.79 -9.71 -7.91
C GLU A 187 31.62 -10.83 -6.87
N MET A 188 32.53 -10.87 -5.90
CA MET A 188 32.47 -11.83 -4.80
C MET A 188 31.23 -11.60 -3.92
N ASP A 189 30.89 -10.36 -3.63
CA ASP A 189 29.69 -10.02 -2.83
C ASP A 189 28.42 -10.43 -3.56
N VAL A 190 28.36 -10.20 -4.88
CA VAL A 190 27.24 -10.61 -5.73
C VAL A 190 27.10 -12.12 -5.80
N SER A 191 28.22 -12.86 -6.02
CA SER A 191 28.18 -14.32 -6.08
C SER A 191 27.72 -14.94 -4.76
N LYS A 192 28.16 -14.41 -3.62
CA LYS A 192 27.71 -14.83 -2.28
C LYS A 192 26.23 -14.53 -2.05
N CYS A 193 25.74 -13.33 -2.44
CA CYS A 193 24.32 -12.98 -2.31
C CYS A 193 23.43 -13.92 -3.14
N VAL A 194 23.75 -14.11 -4.41
CA VAL A 194 22.98 -14.97 -5.30
C VAL A 194 23.08 -16.43 -4.87
N GLY A 195 24.26 -16.87 -4.46
CA GLY A 195 24.48 -18.21 -3.94
C GLY A 195 23.62 -18.51 -2.71
N TYR A 196 23.57 -17.59 -1.75
CA TYR A 196 22.71 -17.73 -0.56
C TYR A 196 21.21 -17.82 -0.93
N ILE A 197 20.77 -17.02 -1.89
CA ILE A 197 19.36 -17.01 -2.32
C ILE A 197 18.97 -18.33 -2.98
N LEU A 198 19.83 -18.86 -3.85
CA LEU A 198 19.56 -20.06 -4.66
C LEU A 198 20.05 -21.36 -4.02
N ASP A 199 20.66 -21.29 -2.83
CA ASP A 199 21.29 -22.42 -2.15
C ASP A 199 22.36 -23.09 -3.01
N LYS A 200 23.23 -22.25 -3.62
CA LYS A 200 24.34 -22.67 -4.48
C LYS A 200 25.64 -21.99 -4.05
N ASN A 201 26.75 -22.67 -4.18
CA ASN A 201 28.07 -22.09 -3.95
C ASN A 201 28.72 -21.76 -5.30
N TYR A 202 28.80 -20.49 -5.63
CA TYR A 202 29.52 -20.01 -6.80
C TYR A 202 30.94 -19.64 -6.39
N ASP A 203 31.92 -20.22 -7.09
CA ASP A 203 33.33 -20.00 -6.81
C ASP A 203 33.80 -18.64 -7.36
N ASN A 204 33.22 -18.21 -8.48
CA ASN A 204 33.55 -16.93 -9.11
C ASN A 204 32.35 -16.40 -9.91
N PHE A 205 32.34 -15.08 -10.10
CA PHE A 205 31.36 -14.37 -10.93
C PHE A 205 32.05 -13.24 -11.71
N THR A 206 31.74 -13.08 -12.98
CA THR A 206 32.22 -11.96 -13.79
C THR A 206 31.25 -11.66 -14.94
N TYR A 207 31.38 -10.49 -15.54
CA TYR A 207 30.72 -10.17 -16.80
C TYR A 207 31.71 -10.23 -17.96
N VAL A 208 31.28 -10.86 -19.04
CA VAL A 208 31.91 -10.66 -20.36
C VAL A 208 31.04 -9.69 -21.17
N THR A 209 31.66 -8.87 -21.97
CA THR A 209 30.98 -7.79 -22.68
C THR A 209 31.26 -7.82 -24.18
N HIS A 210 30.27 -7.41 -24.95
CA HIS A 210 30.43 -7.08 -26.37
C HIS A 210 29.63 -5.84 -26.67
N SER A 211 30.29 -4.76 -27.08
CA SER A 211 29.66 -3.44 -27.26
C SER A 211 28.93 -3.00 -25.98
N ARG A 212 27.61 -2.88 -26.03
CA ARG A 212 26.73 -2.51 -24.92
C ARG A 212 26.09 -3.71 -24.18
N TYR A 213 26.34 -4.92 -24.68
CA TYR A 213 25.75 -6.15 -24.11
C TYR A 213 26.69 -6.76 -23.08
N ARG A 214 26.09 -7.31 -22.05
CA ARG A 214 26.75 -8.01 -20.95
C ARG A 214 26.19 -9.42 -20.83
N LEU A 215 27.07 -10.38 -20.58
CA LEU A 215 26.73 -11.77 -20.34
C LEU A 215 27.37 -12.20 -19.03
N PRO A 216 26.60 -12.63 -18.01
CA PRO A 216 27.15 -13.13 -16.77
C PRO A 216 27.84 -14.48 -17.01
N ILE A 217 28.97 -14.68 -16.36
CA ILE A 217 29.69 -15.97 -16.28
C ILE A 217 29.94 -16.26 -14.82
N VAL A 218 29.55 -17.45 -14.36
CA VAL A 218 29.86 -17.95 -13.03
C VAL A 218 30.70 -19.20 -13.11
N GLU A 219 31.45 -19.45 -12.07
CA GLU A 219 32.10 -20.74 -11.83
C GLU A 219 31.37 -21.50 -10.72
N PHE A 220 30.95 -22.72 -11.02
CA PHE A 220 30.19 -23.56 -10.13
C PHE A 220 30.72 -24.98 -10.22
N LYS A 221 31.21 -25.53 -9.07
CA LYS A 221 31.83 -26.87 -9.00
C LYS A 221 32.95 -27.06 -10.05
N GLY A 222 33.83 -26.06 -10.19
CA GLY A 222 34.95 -26.08 -11.14
C GLY A 222 34.55 -25.94 -12.62
N ARG A 223 33.28 -25.68 -12.93
CA ARG A 223 32.80 -25.49 -14.31
C ARG A 223 32.30 -24.05 -14.54
N LYS A 224 32.68 -23.46 -15.66
CA LYS A 224 32.16 -22.14 -16.08
C LYS A 224 30.82 -22.31 -16.75
N ILE A 225 29.84 -21.54 -16.26
CA ILE A 225 28.47 -21.51 -16.77
C ILE A 225 28.20 -20.06 -17.19
N SER A 226 27.79 -19.86 -18.44
CA SER A 226 27.41 -18.54 -18.95
C SER A 226 25.92 -18.30 -18.80
N GLY A 227 25.50 -17.04 -18.87
CA GLY A 227 24.08 -16.65 -18.85
C GLY A 227 23.22 -17.31 -19.93
N PHE A 228 23.81 -17.91 -20.97
CA PHE A 228 23.08 -18.75 -21.94
C PHE A 228 22.54 -20.05 -21.34
N ASN A 229 23.21 -20.57 -20.32
CA ASN A 229 22.91 -21.85 -19.66
C ASN A 229 22.44 -21.66 -18.21
N MET A 230 22.19 -20.43 -17.79
CA MET A 230 21.59 -20.10 -16.49
C MET A 230 20.08 -20.02 -16.59
N GLY A 231 19.37 -20.38 -15.53
CA GLY A 231 17.93 -20.13 -15.43
C GLY A 231 17.59 -18.63 -15.46
N ALA A 232 16.38 -18.31 -15.88
CA ALA A 232 15.90 -16.92 -15.98
C ALA A 232 16.01 -16.17 -14.64
N GLY A 233 15.56 -16.79 -13.53
CA GLY A 233 15.66 -16.20 -12.19
C GLY A 233 17.10 -16.04 -11.71
N GLU A 234 17.98 -16.97 -12.03
CA GLU A 234 19.42 -16.89 -11.73
C GLU A 234 20.05 -15.68 -12.44
N ASN A 235 19.81 -15.52 -13.75
CA ASN A 235 20.26 -14.37 -14.53
C ASN A 235 19.72 -13.06 -13.95
N ALA A 236 18.44 -13.02 -13.59
CA ALA A 236 17.79 -11.85 -13.02
C ALA A 236 18.42 -11.42 -11.68
N LEU A 237 18.74 -12.37 -10.81
CA LEU A 237 19.42 -12.09 -9.53
C LEU A 237 20.81 -11.51 -9.74
N PHE A 238 21.62 -12.09 -10.64
CA PHE A 238 22.94 -11.55 -10.96
C PHE A 238 22.81 -10.13 -11.51
N GLU A 239 21.82 -9.84 -12.36
CA GLU A 239 21.58 -8.50 -12.88
C GLU A 239 21.16 -7.49 -11.81
N ILE A 240 20.25 -7.89 -10.90
CA ILE A 240 19.77 -7.01 -9.83
C ILE A 240 20.90 -6.68 -8.85
N PHE A 241 21.62 -7.70 -8.34
CA PHE A 241 22.66 -7.46 -7.35
C PHE A 241 23.90 -6.78 -7.94
N SER A 242 24.31 -7.13 -9.14
CA SER A 242 25.40 -6.40 -9.80
C SER A 242 25.04 -4.93 -10.06
N THR A 243 23.79 -4.65 -10.42
CA THR A 243 23.28 -3.29 -10.55
C THR A 243 23.31 -2.55 -9.22
N ALA A 244 22.83 -3.18 -8.16
CA ALA A 244 22.81 -2.59 -6.82
C ALA A 244 24.20 -2.30 -6.25
N HIS A 245 25.22 -3.06 -6.66
CA HIS A 245 26.61 -2.82 -6.27
C HIS A 245 27.33 -1.83 -7.19
N ALA A 246 27.02 -1.83 -8.49
CA ALA A 246 27.68 -0.97 -9.47
C ALA A 246 27.14 0.47 -9.53
N CYS A 247 25.89 0.71 -9.13
CA CYS A 247 25.33 2.05 -9.10
C CYS A 247 25.92 2.91 -7.99
N GLY A 248 25.73 4.22 -8.09
CA GLY A 248 26.15 5.18 -7.05
C GLY A 248 25.39 4.96 -5.74
N GLU A 249 26.05 5.30 -4.63
CA GLU A 249 25.38 5.36 -3.34
C GLU A 249 24.18 6.32 -3.40
N GLY A 250 23.08 5.92 -2.77
CA GLY A 250 21.85 6.70 -2.79
C GLY A 250 21.02 6.59 -4.07
N ALA A 251 21.36 5.72 -5.03
CA ALA A 251 20.59 5.54 -6.26
C ALA A 251 19.16 5.05 -5.99
N LEU A 252 18.24 5.35 -6.93
CA LEU A 252 16.90 4.80 -6.98
C LEU A 252 16.87 3.64 -7.98
N ILE A 253 16.56 2.44 -7.51
CA ILE A 253 16.38 1.26 -8.34
C ILE A 253 14.88 0.96 -8.44
N ILE A 254 14.39 0.77 -9.65
CA ILE A 254 13.00 0.45 -9.93
C ILE A 254 12.95 -0.92 -10.62
N ILE A 255 12.14 -1.83 -10.08
CA ILE A 255 12.10 -3.22 -10.54
C ILE A 255 10.64 -3.62 -10.83
N ASP A 256 10.35 -4.01 -12.06
CA ASP A 256 9.02 -4.53 -12.41
C ASP A 256 8.99 -6.05 -12.19
N GLU A 257 7.94 -6.55 -11.50
CA GLU A 257 7.71 -7.98 -11.20
C GLU A 257 8.94 -8.68 -10.61
N ILE A 258 9.34 -8.23 -9.42
CA ILE A 258 10.62 -8.59 -8.79
C ILE A 258 10.82 -10.09 -8.56
N GLU A 259 9.72 -10.84 -8.37
CA GLU A 259 9.70 -12.28 -8.05
C GLU A 259 9.92 -13.20 -9.24
N LEU A 260 9.81 -12.70 -10.47
CA LEU A 260 9.79 -13.54 -11.66
C LEU A 260 11.01 -14.47 -11.77
N GLY A 261 10.74 -15.75 -12.02
CA GLY A 261 11.73 -16.80 -12.13
C GLY A 261 12.26 -17.36 -10.81
N LEU A 262 11.66 -16.96 -9.65
CA LEU A 262 12.08 -17.39 -8.33
C LEU A 262 10.99 -18.22 -7.63
N HIS A 263 11.37 -19.36 -7.03
CA HIS A 263 10.48 -20.13 -6.15
C HIS A 263 10.32 -19.46 -4.77
N ALA A 264 9.30 -19.86 -4.02
CA ALA A 264 8.88 -19.24 -2.76
C ALA A 264 10.00 -18.99 -1.74
N GLU A 265 10.84 -19.97 -1.49
CA GLU A 265 11.94 -19.86 -0.51
C GLU A 265 13.04 -18.89 -1.00
N ALA A 266 13.36 -18.92 -2.30
CA ALA A 266 14.29 -17.96 -2.89
C ALA A 266 13.77 -16.52 -2.80
N GLN A 267 12.46 -16.31 -2.96
CA GLN A 267 11.83 -14.98 -2.82
C GLN A 267 12.02 -14.42 -1.41
N LYS A 268 11.85 -15.24 -0.35
CA LYS A 268 12.08 -14.81 1.04
C LYS A 268 13.54 -14.40 1.27
N ARG A 269 14.48 -15.27 0.89
CA ARG A 269 15.92 -15.00 1.02
C ARG A 269 16.34 -13.79 0.21
N PHE A 270 15.75 -13.60 -0.96
CA PHE A 270 16.02 -12.48 -1.87
C PHE A 270 15.69 -11.15 -1.23
N ILE A 271 14.47 -10.95 -0.70
CA ILE A 271 14.09 -9.69 -0.07
C ILE A 271 14.96 -9.40 1.16
N GLY A 272 15.31 -10.42 1.93
CA GLY A 272 16.27 -10.28 3.05
C GLY A 272 17.61 -9.71 2.60
N LYS A 273 18.23 -10.30 1.56
CA LYS A 273 19.49 -9.82 0.99
C LYS A 273 19.38 -8.45 0.32
N LEU A 274 18.25 -8.18 -0.31
CA LEU A 274 18.00 -6.88 -0.93
C LEU A 274 17.94 -5.75 0.12
N LYS A 275 17.36 -6.01 1.30
CA LYS A 275 17.36 -5.08 2.44
C LYS A 275 18.78 -4.81 2.96
N GLU A 276 19.61 -5.86 3.09
CA GLU A 276 21.01 -5.72 3.52
C GLU A 276 21.79 -4.81 2.56
N VAL A 277 21.68 -5.05 1.26
CA VAL A 277 22.35 -4.23 0.22
C VAL A 277 21.78 -2.82 0.18
N CYS A 278 20.45 -2.66 0.31
CA CYS A 278 19.78 -1.37 0.39
C CYS A 278 20.34 -0.54 1.56
N TYR A 279 20.50 -1.12 2.74
CA TYR A 279 21.05 -0.43 3.91
C TYR A 279 22.54 -0.07 3.71
N LYS A 280 23.34 -1.02 3.22
CA LYS A 280 24.79 -0.85 3.01
C LYS A 280 25.09 0.24 1.97
N ARG A 281 24.30 0.29 0.89
CA ARG A 281 24.50 1.20 -0.27
C ARG A 281 23.58 2.42 -0.24
N LYS A 282 22.77 2.59 0.83
CA LYS A 282 21.81 3.70 0.96
C LYS A 282 20.87 3.83 -0.24
N LEU A 283 20.43 2.71 -0.78
CA LEU A 283 19.55 2.69 -1.95
C LEU A 283 18.10 2.97 -1.57
N GLN A 284 17.34 3.45 -2.54
CA GLN A 284 15.88 3.40 -2.49
C GLN A 284 15.41 2.45 -3.59
N ILE A 285 14.51 1.53 -3.27
CA ILE A 285 14.05 0.50 -4.21
C ILE A 285 12.53 0.55 -4.28
N ILE A 286 11.99 0.69 -5.48
CA ILE A 286 10.54 0.65 -5.72
C ILE A 286 10.29 -0.52 -6.67
N PHE A 287 9.41 -1.43 -6.30
CA PHE A 287 9.16 -2.60 -7.12
C PHE A 287 7.69 -3.02 -7.15
N THR A 288 7.31 -3.70 -8.21
CA THR A 288 6.01 -4.36 -8.30
C THR A 288 6.14 -5.85 -8.02
N THR A 289 5.07 -6.44 -7.51
CA THR A 289 5.00 -7.88 -7.25
C THR A 289 3.58 -8.43 -7.39
N HIS A 290 3.50 -9.67 -7.84
CA HIS A 290 2.31 -10.52 -7.80
C HIS A 290 2.45 -11.66 -6.79
N SER A 291 3.51 -11.64 -5.96
CA SER A 291 3.76 -12.64 -4.92
C SER A 291 3.37 -12.12 -3.54
N ASP A 292 2.47 -12.83 -2.88
CA ASP A 292 2.11 -12.64 -1.47
C ASP A 292 3.32 -12.81 -0.55
N ILE A 293 4.20 -13.74 -0.90
CA ILE A 293 5.44 -14.02 -0.18
C ILE A 293 6.35 -12.80 -0.20
N VAL A 294 6.62 -12.22 -1.37
CA VAL A 294 7.46 -11.02 -1.53
C VAL A 294 6.83 -9.84 -0.80
N PHE A 295 5.52 -9.63 -1.00
CA PHE A 295 4.76 -8.55 -0.36
C PHE A 295 4.76 -8.68 1.17
N GLY A 296 4.70 -9.93 1.68
CA GLY A 296 4.79 -10.25 3.09
C GLY A 296 6.19 -10.08 3.71
N GLN A 297 7.27 -9.95 2.90
CA GLN A 297 8.63 -9.77 3.41
C GLN A 297 9.03 -8.30 3.67
N VAL A 298 8.16 -7.34 3.37
CA VAL A 298 8.40 -5.93 3.71
C VAL A 298 7.46 -5.47 4.82
N PRO A 299 7.87 -4.47 5.64
CA PRO A 299 7.01 -3.94 6.69
C PRO A 299 5.76 -3.26 6.11
N GLU A 300 4.78 -3.03 6.96
CA GLU A 300 3.46 -2.54 6.57
C GLU A 300 3.53 -1.17 5.86
N ASP A 301 4.30 -0.24 6.39
CA ASP A 301 4.55 1.09 5.80
C ASP A 301 5.27 1.06 4.44
N ALA A 302 5.76 -0.11 4.03
CA ALA A 302 6.37 -0.37 2.73
C ALA A 302 5.41 -1.02 1.72
N ARG A 303 4.14 -1.24 2.07
CA ARG A 303 3.17 -1.96 1.23
C ARG A 303 2.17 -1.01 0.62
N VAL A 304 2.00 -1.09 -0.68
CA VAL A 304 0.99 -0.34 -1.44
C VAL A 304 0.22 -1.29 -2.34
N PHE A 305 -1.09 -1.23 -2.24
CA PHE A 305 -1.99 -1.92 -3.16
C PHE A 305 -2.72 -0.90 -4.02
N ILE A 306 -2.68 -1.10 -5.34
CA ILE A 306 -3.34 -0.22 -6.30
C ILE A 306 -4.44 -0.98 -7.05
N GLU A 307 -5.62 -0.39 -7.10
CA GLU A 307 -6.77 -0.93 -7.80
C GLU A 307 -7.56 0.18 -8.52
N THR A 308 -8.41 -0.22 -9.45
CA THR A 308 -9.34 0.68 -10.12
C THR A 308 -10.75 0.32 -9.70
N ILE A 309 -11.43 1.25 -9.02
CA ILE A 309 -12.82 1.11 -8.58
C ILE A 309 -13.65 2.18 -9.28
N ASN A 310 -14.68 1.79 -10.02
CA ASN A 310 -15.55 2.70 -10.77
C ASN A 310 -14.77 3.71 -11.64
N GLY A 311 -13.72 3.23 -12.31
CA GLY A 311 -12.87 4.06 -13.17
C GLY A 311 -11.92 5.01 -12.43
N LYS A 312 -11.87 4.96 -11.11
CA LYS A 312 -10.97 5.77 -10.28
C LYS A 312 -9.84 4.92 -9.71
N THR A 313 -8.64 5.47 -9.71
CA THR A 313 -7.48 4.85 -9.05
C THR A 313 -7.60 4.99 -7.54
N VAL A 314 -7.59 3.86 -6.84
CA VAL A 314 -7.58 3.78 -5.38
C VAL A 314 -6.23 3.21 -4.94
N VAL A 315 -5.62 3.87 -3.98
CA VAL A 315 -4.33 3.48 -3.40
C VAL A 315 -4.54 3.17 -1.93
N ASN A 316 -4.28 1.93 -1.56
CA ASN A 316 -4.36 1.44 -0.19
C ASN A 316 -2.94 1.23 0.34
N ASN A 317 -2.55 1.95 1.39
CA ASN A 317 -1.25 1.81 2.04
C ASN A 317 -1.37 0.88 3.25
N GLY A 318 -0.32 0.16 3.57
CA GLY A 318 -0.20 -0.62 4.80
C GLY A 318 -1.16 -1.81 4.88
N ILE A 319 -1.57 -2.38 3.76
CA ILE A 319 -2.50 -3.51 3.78
C ILE A 319 -1.80 -4.85 4.01
N SER A 320 -2.52 -5.82 4.56
CA SER A 320 -2.00 -7.16 4.75
C SER A 320 -1.80 -7.89 3.41
N PRO A 321 -0.83 -8.81 3.31
CA PRO A 321 -0.67 -9.65 2.13
C PRO A 321 -1.93 -10.47 1.83
N GLU A 322 -2.56 -10.99 2.87
CA GLU A 322 -3.77 -11.80 2.78
C GLU A 322 -4.89 -11.01 2.08
N TYR A 323 -5.15 -9.78 2.52
CA TYR A 323 -6.17 -8.92 1.89
C TYR A 323 -5.79 -8.53 0.46
N ALA A 324 -4.54 -8.10 0.22
CA ALA A 324 -4.09 -7.70 -1.10
C ALA A 324 -4.28 -8.84 -2.13
N PHE A 325 -3.93 -10.07 -1.73
CA PHE A 325 -3.94 -11.22 -2.64
C PHE A 325 -5.30 -11.89 -2.74
N SER A 326 -6.17 -11.79 -1.73
CA SER A 326 -7.59 -12.17 -1.88
C SER A 326 -8.30 -11.29 -2.91
N LYS A 327 -8.01 -10.00 -2.94
CA LYS A 327 -8.50 -9.08 -3.99
C LYS A 327 -8.01 -9.48 -5.39
N LEU A 328 -6.85 -10.14 -5.50
CA LEU A 328 -6.32 -10.64 -6.78
C LEU A 328 -6.97 -11.96 -7.20
N SER A 329 -7.27 -12.85 -6.25
CA SER A 329 -7.90 -14.16 -6.52
C SER A 329 -9.41 -14.11 -6.69
N SER A 330 -10.04 -12.95 -6.50
CA SER A 330 -11.50 -12.78 -6.46
C SER A 330 -12.18 -13.53 -5.29
N GLU A 331 -11.43 -13.99 -4.33
CA GLU A 331 -11.95 -14.50 -3.06
C GLU A 331 -12.19 -13.30 -2.13
N ASN A 332 -13.40 -13.20 -1.61
CA ASN A 332 -13.73 -12.20 -0.59
C ASN A 332 -13.08 -12.64 0.73
N SER A 333 -11.98 -12.02 1.09
CA SER A 333 -11.46 -12.14 2.46
C SER A 333 -11.23 -10.75 3.01
N GLU A 334 -12.15 -10.32 3.84
CA GLU A 334 -12.00 -9.17 4.70
C GLU A 334 -10.99 -9.50 5.80
N GLU A 335 -10.24 -8.48 6.23
CA GLU A 335 -9.21 -8.67 7.25
C GLU A 335 -9.80 -8.75 8.67
N VAL A 336 -10.89 -8.03 8.92
CA VAL A 336 -11.56 -7.95 10.24
C VAL A 336 -13.07 -8.04 10.05
N TYR A 337 -13.71 -8.87 10.85
CA TYR A 337 -15.17 -8.92 10.97
C TYR A 337 -15.64 -7.99 12.07
N ILE A 338 -16.65 -7.18 11.78
CA ILE A 338 -17.30 -6.30 12.75
C ILE A 338 -18.73 -6.80 12.94
N PHE A 339 -19.05 -7.23 14.14
CA PHE A 339 -20.39 -7.67 14.48
C PHE A 339 -21.17 -6.54 15.14
N VAL A 340 -22.37 -6.29 14.66
CA VAL A 340 -23.29 -5.28 15.18
C VAL A 340 -24.68 -5.87 15.42
N GLU A 341 -25.51 -5.18 16.21
CA GLU A 341 -26.82 -5.70 16.57
C GLU A 341 -27.85 -5.51 15.46
N ASP A 342 -27.87 -4.34 14.82
CA ASP A 342 -28.93 -3.96 13.89
C ASP A 342 -28.46 -3.03 12.74
N GLU A 343 -29.43 -2.60 11.93
CA GLU A 343 -29.24 -1.68 10.79
C GLU A 343 -28.75 -0.29 11.23
N VAL A 344 -29.13 0.19 12.42
CA VAL A 344 -28.72 1.51 12.91
C VAL A 344 -27.24 1.49 13.27
N ALA A 345 -26.83 0.46 14.02
CA ALA A 345 -25.43 0.22 14.34
C ALA A 345 -24.58 0.01 13.08
N PHE A 346 -25.09 -0.76 12.11
CA PHE A 346 -24.45 -0.96 10.80
C PHE A 346 -24.24 0.36 10.07
N SER A 347 -25.29 1.18 9.98
CA SER A 347 -25.25 2.46 9.26
C SER A 347 -24.30 3.46 9.93
N LEU A 348 -24.31 3.54 11.27
CA LEU A 348 -23.39 4.38 12.04
C LEU A 348 -21.93 4.00 11.75
N ILE A 349 -21.58 2.72 11.91
CA ILE A 349 -20.20 2.26 11.72
C ILE A 349 -19.78 2.40 10.25
N SER A 350 -20.63 2.06 9.30
CA SER A 350 -20.32 2.18 7.87
C SER A 350 -20.03 3.62 7.44
N ASN A 351 -20.73 4.61 8.03
CA ASN A 351 -20.54 6.01 7.67
C ASN A 351 -19.35 6.66 8.38
N ILE A 352 -19.06 6.25 9.63
CA ILE A 352 -17.99 6.86 10.42
C ILE A 352 -16.60 6.34 10.04
N LEU A 353 -16.50 5.11 9.52
CA LEU A 353 -15.22 4.52 9.16
C LEU A 353 -14.58 5.23 7.96
N PRO A 354 -13.30 5.64 8.05
CA PRO A 354 -12.54 6.12 6.90
C PRO A 354 -12.52 5.10 5.76
N ALA A 355 -12.47 5.58 4.51
CA ALA A 355 -12.55 4.72 3.32
C ALA A 355 -11.48 3.63 3.27
N ASN A 356 -10.27 3.92 3.74
CA ASN A 356 -9.15 2.98 3.82
C ASN A 356 -9.36 1.86 4.85
N ILE A 357 -10.13 2.09 5.91
CA ILE A 357 -10.50 1.07 6.90
C ILE A 357 -11.74 0.32 6.41
N ARG A 358 -12.77 1.06 5.94
CA ARG A 358 -14.04 0.48 5.47
C ARG A 358 -13.85 -0.59 4.39
N SER A 359 -12.88 -0.40 3.49
CA SER A 359 -12.58 -1.37 2.43
C SER A 359 -11.92 -2.67 2.91
N ARG A 360 -11.51 -2.74 4.19
CA ARG A 360 -10.76 -3.87 4.78
C ARG A 360 -11.57 -4.65 5.81
N VAL A 361 -12.78 -4.17 6.13
CA VAL A 361 -13.62 -4.77 7.16
C VAL A 361 -14.95 -5.23 6.58
N GLN A 362 -15.48 -6.32 7.11
CA GLN A 362 -16.84 -6.78 6.85
C GLN A 362 -17.70 -6.51 8.07
N ILE A 363 -18.77 -5.73 7.90
CA ILE A 363 -19.74 -5.46 8.96
C ILE A 363 -20.91 -6.42 8.79
N GLU A 364 -21.20 -7.19 9.83
CA GLU A 364 -22.28 -8.20 9.85
C GLU A 364 -23.29 -7.87 10.94
N ILE A 365 -24.56 -7.85 10.58
CA ILE A 365 -25.67 -7.73 11.50
C ILE A 365 -25.97 -9.11 12.08
N ILE A 366 -25.77 -9.29 13.38
CA ILE A 366 -25.97 -10.58 14.07
C ILE A 366 -27.34 -10.66 14.75
N GLY A 367 -27.93 -9.52 15.09
CA GLY A 367 -29.27 -9.40 15.64
C GLY A 367 -29.32 -8.89 17.07
N SER A 368 -28.82 -9.59 18.08
CA SER A 368 -28.90 -9.13 19.45
C SER A 368 -27.58 -9.30 20.20
N ALA A 369 -27.41 -8.56 21.30
CA ALA A 369 -26.23 -8.67 22.17
C ALA A 369 -25.99 -10.13 22.64
N GLY A 370 -27.06 -10.87 22.95
CA GLY A 370 -26.95 -12.28 23.29
C GLY A 370 -26.51 -13.17 22.12
N ALA A 371 -26.92 -12.87 20.90
CA ALA A 371 -26.48 -13.58 19.69
C ALA A 371 -25.02 -13.30 19.39
N ILE A 372 -24.59 -12.03 19.43
CA ILE A 372 -23.18 -11.62 19.29
C ILE A 372 -22.32 -12.34 20.36
N SER A 373 -22.75 -12.32 21.62
CA SER A 373 -22.02 -12.96 22.72
C SER A 373 -21.82 -14.45 22.49
N ARG A 374 -22.87 -15.20 22.08
CA ARG A 374 -22.76 -16.62 21.72
C ARG A 374 -21.79 -16.84 20.54
N GLN A 375 -21.87 -16.00 19.54
CA GLN A 375 -20.96 -16.08 18.37
C GLN A 375 -19.50 -15.89 18.78
N LEU A 376 -19.20 -14.93 19.66
CA LEU A 376 -17.83 -14.72 20.18
C LEU A 376 -17.35 -15.95 20.95
N GLY A 377 -18.15 -16.57 21.81
CA GLY A 377 -17.81 -17.79 22.52
C GLY A 377 -17.48 -18.95 21.57
N ALA A 378 -18.29 -19.14 20.52
CA ALA A 378 -18.06 -20.15 19.49
C ALA A 378 -16.80 -19.88 18.64
N LEU A 379 -16.52 -18.62 18.31
CA LEU A 379 -15.33 -18.24 17.55
C LEU A 379 -14.05 -18.45 18.35
N TYR A 380 -14.06 -18.23 19.65
CA TYR A 380 -12.90 -18.43 20.49
C TYR A 380 -12.39 -19.88 20.47
N GLN A 381 -13.26 -20.87 20.35
CA GLN A 381 -12.91 -22.28 20.30
C GLN A 381 -12.27 -22.73 18.97
N ARG A 382 -12.35 -21.93 17.92
CA ARG A 382 -11.76 -22.28 16.61
C ARG A 382 -10.23 -22.24 16.65
N LYS A 383 -9.58 -23.21 16.03
CA LYS A 383 -8.10 -23.23 15.87
C LYS A 383 -7.57 -22.00 15.10
N ASN A 384 -8.26 -21.63 14.02
CA ASN A 384 -7.99 -20.41 13.26
C ASN A 384 -9.09 -19.39 13.59
N ARG A 385 -8.80 -18.52 14.55
CA ARG A 385 -9.73 -17.47 14.96
C ARG A 385 -9.65 -16.30 13.96
N PRO A 386 -10.77 -15.91 13.35
CA PRO A 386 -10.78 -14.68 12.57
C PRO A 386 -10.56 -13.48 13.50
N LYS A 387 -10.03 -12.40 12.97
CA LYS A 387 -9.98 -11.12 13.68
C LYS A 387 -11.41 -10.58 13.73
N VAL A 388 -11.94 -10.37 14.93
CA VAL A 388 -13.30 -9.91 15.12
C VAL A 388 -13.37 -8.79 16.15
N LEU A 389 -14.23 -7.81 15.90
CA LEU A 389 -14.65 -6.79 16.85
C LEU A 389 -16.17 -6.78 16.93
N ALA A 390 -16.72 -7.14 18.07
CA ALA A 390 -18.14 -6.98 18.34
C ALA A 390 -18.39 -5.57 18.88
N ILE A 391 -19.27 -4.83 18.24
CA ILE A 391 -19.68 -3.50 18.67
C ILE A 391 -21.12 -3.60 19.16
N PHE A 392 -21.26 -3.59 20.47
CA PHE A 392 -22.55 -3.60 21.16
C PHE A 392 -23.15 -2.19 21.19
N ASP A 393 -24.45 -2.12 21.32
CA ASP A 393 -25.15 -0.86 21.56
C ASP A 393 -24.71 -0.20 22.88
N GLY A 394 -24.89 1.10 22.97
CA GLY A 394 -24.42 1.87 24.13
C GLY A 394 -25.06 1.40 25.46
N ASP A 395 -26.36 1.02 25.44
CA ASP A 395 -27.10 0.52 26.60
C ASP A 395 -26.58 -0.85 27.12
N GLN A 396 -25.87 -1.60 26.28
CA GLN A 396 -25.27 -2.89 26.64
C GLN A 396 -23.98 -2.73 27.50
N ARG A 397 -23.43 -1.53 27.63
CA ARG A 397 -22.21 -1.28 28.41
C ARG A 397 -22.37 -1.70 29.88
N GLN A 398 -23.51 -1.45 30.46
CA GLN A 398 -23.83 -1.85 31.85
C GLN A 398 -24.05 -3.36 31.99
N LEU A 399 -24.30 -4.05 30.87
CA LEU A 399 -24.57 -5.49 30.81
C LEU A 399 -23.36 -6.32 30.41
N GLN A 400 -22.15 -5.74 30.40
CA GLN A 400 -20.91 -6.42 29.97
C GLN A 400 -20.69 -7.77 30.66
N ALA A 401 -20.98 -7.86 31.97
CA ALA A 401 -20.83 -9.10 32.72
C ALA A 401 -21.82 -10.18 32.25
N VAL A 402 -23.04 -9.79 31.87
CA VAL A 402 -24.06 -10.70 31.32
C VAL A 402 -23.63 -11.20 29.96
N ASN A 403 -23.18 -10.30 29.09
CA ASN A 403 -22.68 -10.62 27.76
C ASN A 403 -21.46 -11.55 27.82
N TYR A 404 -20.50 -11.28 28.72
CA TYR A 404 -19.39 -12.19 28.98
C TYR A 404 -19.82 -13.58 29.42
N ASN A 405 -20.73 -13.67 30.39
CA ASN A 405 -21.24 -14.96 30.89
C ASN A 405 -21.98 -15.73 29.78
N THR A 406 -22.74 -15.03 28.94
CA THR A 406 -23.40 -15.62 27.76
C THR A 406 -22.39 -16.18 26.77
N ALA A 407 -21.30 -15.43 26.49
CA ALA A 407 -20.22 -15.93 25.63
C ALA A 407 -19.51 -17.15 26.25
N LYS A 408 -19.21 -17.09 27.56
CA LYS A 408 -18.55 -18.18 28.30
C LYS A 408 -19.40 -19.46 28.35
N SER A 409 -20.72 -19.36 28.38
CA SER A 409 -21.60 -20.52 28.38
C SER A 409 -21.54 -21.37 27.11
N GLN A 410 -20.95 -20.87 26.05
CA GLN A 410 -20.72 -21.60 24.79
C GLN A 410 -19.40 -22.38 24.79
N MET A 411 -18.62 -22.34 25.87
CA MET A 411 -17.31 -22.98 25.95
C MET A 411 -17.37 -24.29 26.71
N ASP A 412 -16.74 -25.33 26.19
CA ASP A 412 -16.67 -26.66 26.82
C ASP A 412 -15.77 -26.68 28.06
N ASN A 413 -14.73 -25.86 28.11
CA ASN A 413 -13.77 -25.74 29.23
C ASN A 413 -13.41 -24.27 29.47
N GLY A 414 -13.35 -23.86 30.76
CA GLY A 414 -12.94 -22.52 31.14
C GLY A 414 -11.47 -22.29 30.82
N ASP A 415 -11.19 -21.44 29.85
CA ASP A 415 -9.84 -20.97 29.50
C ASP A 415 -9.60 -19.64 30.23
N ALA A 416 -8.44 -19.53 30.90
CA ALA A 416 -8.04 -18.32 31.64
C ALA A 416 -7.86 -17.10 30.72
N ASP A 417 -7.46 -17.36 29.47
CA ASP A 417 -7.18 -16.31 28.49
C ASP A 417 -8.45 -15.78 27.80
N PHE A 418 -9.59 -16.49 27.93
CA PHE A 418 -10.83 -16.10 27.26
C PHE A 418 -11.30 -14.70 27.68
N LYS A 419 -11.18 -14.34 28.95
CA LYS A 419 -11.62 -13.03 29.43
C LYS A 419 -10.82 -11.91 28.76
N ALA A 420 -9.52 -12.04 28.70
CA ALA A 420 -8.65 -11.04 28.07
C ALA A 420 -8.96 -10.91 26.57
N TRP A 421 -9.17 -12.04 25.88
CA TRP A 421 -9.56 -12.04 24.47
C TRP A 421 -10.93 -11.40 24.26
N PHE A 422 -11.93 -11.77 25.07
CA PHE A 422 -13.28 -11.19 24.98
C PHE A 422 -13.23 -9.67 25.16
N ASP A 423 -12.57 -9.16 26.21
CA ASP A 423 -12.44 -7.73 26.48
C ASP A 423 -11.71 -6.97 25.35
N SER A 424 -10.76 -7.63 24.68
CA SER A 424 -10.09 -7.06 23.50
C SER A 424 -10.93 -7.09 22.22
N SER A 425 -11.88 -8.03 22.14
CA SER A 425 -12.71 -8.27 20.95
C SER A 425 -14.07 -7.55 21.01
N ILE A 426 -14.32 -6.73 22.02
CA ILE A 426 -15.58 -5.99 22.16
C ILE A 426 -15.37 -4.48 22.18
N SER A 427 -16.37 -3.73 21.75
CA SER A 427 -16.49 -2.29 21.91
C SER A 427 -17.98 -1.93 22.05
N TYR A 428 -18.26 -0.65 22.30
CA TYR A 428 -19.63 -0.17 22.47
C TYR A 428 -19.83 1.09 21.64
N LEU A 429 -21.01 1.24 21.03
CA LEU A 429 -21.43 2.49 20.42
C LEU A 429 -21.40 3.62 21.46
N PRO A 430 -21.24 4.89 21.02
CA PRO A 430 -21.32 6.04 21.91
C PRO A 430 -22.70 6.13 22.60
N GLY A 431 -22.72 6.78 23.77
CA GLY A 431 -23.93 6.92 24.57
C GLY A 431 -24.14 5.78 25.58
N GLU A 432 -25.21 5.88 26.36
CA GLU A 432 -25.68 4.89 27.32
C GLU A 432 -27.13 4.44 27.02
N GLU A 433 -27.70 5.06 25.97
CA GLU A 433 -29.03 4.75 25.44
C GLU A 433 -28.91 3.79 24.26
N TRP A 434 -30.04 3.34 23.73
CA TRP A 434 -30.09 2.62 22.46
C TRP A 434 -29.73 3.54 21.28
N PRO A 435 -29.22 2.99 20.19
CA PRO A 435 -28.60 3.75 19.12
C PRO A 435 -29.46 4.83 18.48
N GLU A 436 -30.77 4.57 18.26
CA GLU A 436 -31.66 5.53 17.62
C GLU A 436 -31.88 6.77 18.50
N GLN A 437 -32.03 6.60 19.81
CA GLN A 437 -32.21 7.74 20.71
C GLN A 437 -30.94 8.59 20.74
N TRP A 438 -29.78 7.96 20.86
CA TRP A 438 -28.50 8.66 20.81
C TRP A 438 -28.34 9.41 19.48
N LEU A 439 -28.63 8.72 18.35
CA LEU A 439 -28.54 9.29 17.00
C LEU A 439 -29.39 10.56 16.86
N ILE A 440 -30.67 10.50 17.22
CA ILE A 440 -31.59 11.62 17.08
C ILE A 440 -31.26 12.76 18.06
N SER A 441 -30.84 12.43 19.29
CA SER A 441 -30.40 13.43 20.28
C SER A 441 -29.15 14.20 19.78
N LYS A 442 -28.20 13.51 19.17
CA LYS A 442 -27.03 14.16 18.55
C LYS A 442 -27.40 14.97 17.30
N CYS A 443 -28.31 14.46 16.48
CA CYS A 443 -28.84 15.23 15.35
C CYS A 443 -29.54 16.52 15.79
N LEU A 444 -30.21 16.51 16.94
CA LEU A 444 -30.80 17.71 17.53
C LEU A 444 -29.72 18.74 17.91
N HIS A 445 -28.60 18.27 18.46
CA HIS A 445 -27.47 19.13 18.81
C HIS A 445 -26.80 19.73 17.56
N TYR A 446 -26.67 18.97 16.48
CA TYR A 446 -26.08 19.40 15.20
C TYR A 446 -27.14 19.64 14.13
N CYS A 447 -28.28 20.25 14.52
CA CYS A 447 -29.47 20.40 13.69
C CYS A 447 -29.23 21.20 12.41
N GLU A 448 -28.39 22.24 12.43
CA GLU A 448 -28.17 23.13 11.28
C GLU A 448 -27.54 22.42 10.09
N ASN A 449 -26.56 21.53 10.35
CA ASN A 449 -25.94 20.74 9.29
C ASN A 449 -26.94 19.75 8.68
N LEU A 450 -27.75 19.09 9.54
CA LEU A 450 -28.79 18.17 9.06
C LEU A 450 -29.89 18.91 8.30
N ALA A 451 -30.26 20.12 8.71
CA ALA A 451 -31.22 20.96 8.03
C ALA A 451 -30.78 21.29 6.60
N SER A 452 -29.48 21.56 6.42
CA SER A 452 -28.90 21.78 5.08
C SER A 452 -28.98 20.52 4.21
N LEU A 453 -28.70 19.34 4.78
CA LEU A 453 -28.76 18.05 4.08
C LEU A 453 -30.19 17.64 3.70
N THR A 454 -31.17 17.93 4.57
CA THR A 454 -32.59 17.60 4.36
C THR A 454 -33.36 18.69 3.63
N LYS A 455 -32.71 19.84 3.36
CA LYS A 455 -33.35 21.06 2.79
C LYS A 455 -34.60 21.50 3.58
N THR A 456 -34.52 21.36 4.91
CA THR A 456 -35.59 21.72 5.84
C THR A 456 -35.14 22.95 6.62
N ASP A 457 -36.11 23.82 7.00
CA ASP A 457 -35.82 24.92 7.90
C ASP A 457 -35.32 24.41 9.27
N PRO A 458 -34.24 24.99 9.83
CA PRO A 458 -33.64 24.52 11.08
C PRO A 458 -34.59 24.51 12.28
N GLU A 459 -35.50 25.48 12.41
CA GLU A 459 -36.48 25.52 13.52
C GLU A 459 -37.51 24.39 13.37
N ILE A 460 -38.01 24.20 12.14
CA ILE A 460 -38.97 23.13 11.83
C ILE A 460 -38.30 21.75 12.06
N LEU A 461 -37.03 21.60 11.67
CA LEU A 461 -36.32 20.36 11.88
C LEU A 461 -36.08 20.07 13.37
N ARG A 462 -35.78 21.12 14.16
CA ARG A 462 -35.60 21.01 15.62
C ARG A 462 -36.84 20.49 16.31
N ASP A 463 -38.02 21.01 15.91
CA ASP A 463 -39.32 20.53 16.44
C ASP A 463 -39.58 19.06 16.06
N LYS A 464 -39.27 18.67 14.82
CA LYS A 464 -39.43 17.28 14.36
C LYS A 464 -38.49 16.31 15.11
N LEU A 465 -37.21 16.69 15.31
CA LEU A 465 -36.24 15.91 16.07
C LEU A 465 -36.69 15.76 17.55
N SER A 466 -37.14 16.86 18.18
CA SER A 466 -37.62 16.86 19.56
C SER A 466 -38.84 15.95 19.71
N ARG A 467 -39.74 15.92 18.72
CA ARG A 467 -40.86 14.98 18.69
C ARG A 467 -40.41 13.53 18.53
N ALA A 468 -39.48 13.30 17.60
CA ALA A 468 -38.96 11.96 17.32
C ALA A 468 -38.30 11.31 18.55
N ILE A 469 -37.55 12.07 19.37
CA ILE A 469 -36.95 11.59 20.62
C ILE A 469 -38.01 11.00 21.55
N ASN A 470 -39.26 11.52 21.54
CA ASN A 470 -40.35 11.09 22.38
C ASN A 470 -41.28 10.06 21.70
N ALA A 471 -40.95 9.58 20.50
CA ALA A 471 -41.77 8.63 19.74
C ALA A 471 -41.81 7.20 20.36
N GLY A 472 -40.87 6.90 21.26
CA GLY A 472 -40.71 5.61 21.93
C GLY A 472 -39.62 4.74 21.28
N LYS A 473 -39.14 3.76 22.06
CA LYS A 473 -37.97 2.93 21.72
C LYS A 473 -38.10 2.30 20.32
N HIS A 474 -37.04 2.51 19.49
CA HIS A 474 -36.91 2.06 18.09
C HIS A 474 -37.92 2.66 17.10
N LYS A 475 -38.58 3.78 17.44
CA LYS A 475 -39.49 4.49 16.53
C LYS A 475 -38.98 5.89 16.12
N GLU A 476 -37.87 6.32 16.68
CA GLU A 476 -37.32 7.66 16.55
C GLU A 476 -37.03 8.00 15.09
N VAL A 477 -36.31 7.10 14.40
CA VAL A 477 -35.95 7.29 12.97
C VAL A 477 -37.19 7.22 12.08
N TYR A 478 -38.15 6.33 12.42
CA TYR A 478 -39.41 6.23 11.69
C TYR A 478 -40.25 7.51 11.82
N ASP A 479 -40.45 8.03 13.05
CA ASP A 479 -41.21 9.28 13.24
C ASP A 479 -40.56 10.48 12.53
N LEU A 480 -39.22 10.59 12.59
CA LEU A 480 -38.50 11.59 11.88
C LEU A 480 -38.67 11.46 10.35
N SER A 481 -38.64 10.24 9.82
CA SER A 481 -38.80 9.98 8.39
C SER A 481 -40.16 10.45 7.86
N LEU A 482 -41.23 10.17 8.59
CA LEU A 482 -42.56 10.67 8.30
C LEU A 482 -42.61 12.21 8.32
N GLY A 483 -41.96 12.80 9.33
CA GLY A 483 -41.86 14.25 9.44
C GLY A 483 -41.12 14.92 8.28
N LEU A 484 -40.13 14.26 7.70
CA LEU A 484 -39.32 14.77 6.59
C LEU A 484 -39.86 14.40 5.20
N GLY A 485 -40.81 13.46 5.10
CA GLY A 485 -41.30 12.96 3.82
C GLY A 485 -40.24 12.09 3.09
N LEU A 486 -39.35 11.44 3.84
CA LEU A 486 -38.30 10.56 3.36
C LEU A 486 -38.56 9.11 3.75
N THR A 487 -37.86 8.18 3.12
CA THR A 487 -37.85 6.80 3.62
C THR A 487 -37.02 6.70 4.91
N GLN A 488 -37.28 5.66 5.70
CA GLN A 488 -36.53 5.41 6.95
C GLN A 488 -35.02 5.24 6.66
N GLU A 489 -34.67 4.51 5.61
CA GLU A 489 -33.28 4.32 5.17
C GLU A 489 -32.60 5.65 4.76
N GLN A 490 -33.29 6.49 3.99
CA GLN A 490 -32.78 7.81 3.60
C GLN A 490 -32.55 8.70 4.83
N THR A 491 -33.51 8.71 5.75
CA THR A 491 -33.39 9.48 7.00
C THR A 491 -32.23 8.99 7.84
N LEU A 492 -32.09 7.68 8.02
CA LEU A 492 -30.99 7.07 8.76
C LEU A 492 -29.64 7.45 8.13
N LEU A 493 -29.51 7.34 6.80
CA LEU A 493 -28.28 7.69 6.09
C LEU A 493 -27.89 9.16 6.27
N LEU A 494 -28.85 10.06 6.18
CA LEU A 494 -28.60 11.51 6.36
C LEU A 494 -28.20 11.84 7.82
N CYS A 495 -28.85 11.23 8.80
CA CYS A 495 -28.50 11.36 10.20
C CYS A 495 -27.07 10.82 10.47
N CYS A 496 -26.75 9.63 10.00
CA CYS A 496 -25.43 9.04 10.16
C CYS A 496 -24.33 9.87 9.46
N SER A 497 -24.61 10.38 8.27
CA SER A 497 -23.68 11.26 7.54
C SER A 497 -23.42 12.59 8.26
N ASN A 498 -24.46 13.17 8.87
CA ASN A 498 -24.32 14.35 9.72
C ASN A 498 -23.42 14.09 10.92
N LEU A 499 -23.58 12.96 11.59
CA LEU A 499 -22.78 12.61 12.75
C LEU A 499 -21.36 12.15 12.40
N ALA A 500 -21.14 11.56 11.24
CA ALA A 500 -19.81 11.22 10.77
C ALA A 500 -18.89 12.46 10.68
N ILE A 501 -19.46 13.62 10.37
CA ILE A 501 -18.72 14.88 10.30
C ILE A 501 -18.54 15.52 11.68
N ASN A 502 -19.58 15.47 12.51
CA ASN A 502 -19.64 16.26 13.76
C ASN A 502 -19.23 15.49 15.02
N CYS A 503 -19.36 14.15 15.03
CA CYS A 503 -19.14 13.30 16.20
C CYS A 503 -17.97 12.30 16.02
N GLU A 504 -17.08 12.47 15.04
CA GLU A 504 -15.97 11.56 14.79
C GLU A 504 -15.18 11.20 16.05
N LYS A 505 -14.97 12.16 16.94
CA LYS A 505 -14.21 11.97 18.19
C LYS A 505 -14.83 10.93 19.12
N GLU A 506 -16.13 10.77 19.11
CA GLU A 506 -16.83 9.81 19.97
C GLU A 506 -16.61 8.36 19.51
N PHE A 507 -16.28 8.16 18.23
CA PHE A 507 -15.99 6.87 17.62
C PHE A 507 -14.49 6.50 17.60
N LEU A 508 -13.60 7.41 18.00
CA LEU A 508 -12.16 7.14 18.04
C LEU A 508 -11.77 5.87 18.81
N PRO A 509 -12.43 5.50 19.94
CA PRO A 509 -12.11 4.24 20.63
C PRO A 509 -12.40 3.01 19.76
N ILE A 510 -13.48 3.03 18.97
CA ILE A 510 -13.86 1.96 18.04
C ILE A 510 -12.84 1.89 16.90
N ILE A 511 -12.57 3.04 16.25
CA ILE A 511 -11.64 3.14 15.12
C ILE A 511 -10.25 2.64 15.54
N ARG A 512 -9.75 3.04 16.72
CA ARG A 512 -8.45 2.57 17.24
C ARG A 512 -8.41 1.06 17.47
N LYS A 513 -9.48 0.45 17.97
CA LYS A 513 -9.55 -1.00 18.12
C LYS A 513 -9.53 -1.72 16.78
N ILE A 514 -10.22 -1.18 15.78
CA ILE A 514 -10.18 -1.72 14.40
C ILE A 514 -8.77 -1.60 13.83
N ASP A 515 -8.11 -0.45 13.99
CA ASP A 515 -6.73 -0.26 13.54
C ASP A 515 -5.77 -1.26 14.20
N ILE A 516 -5.87 -1.47 15.51
CA ILE A 516 -5.07 -2.48 16.22
C ILE A 516 -5.30 -3.88 15.65
N LEU A 517 -6.54 -4.25 15.34
CA LEU A 517 -6.87 -5.54 14.74
C LEU A 517 -6.35 -5.65 13.29
N LEU A 518 -6.39 -4.56 12.53
CA LEU A 518 -5.83 -4.50 11.18
C LEU A 518 -4.30 -4.57 11.17
N MET A 519 -3.64 -4.09 12.24
CA MET A 519 -2.20 -4.14 12.43
C MET A 519 -1.74 -5.46 13.10
N ALA A 520 -2.60 -6.18 13.76
CA ALA A 520 -2.31 -7.44 14.44
C ALA A 520 -2.17 -8.61 13.47
#